data_3d4ef7a499f6e78392ca19fd5c204c08
#
_entry.id   3d4ef7a499f6e78392ca19fd5c204c08
#
_cell.length_a   1.000
_cell.length_b   1.000
_cell.length_c   1.000
_cell.angle_alpha   90.00
_cell.angle_beta   90.00
_cell.angle_gamma   90.00
#
_symmetry.space_group_name_H-M   'P 1'
#
loop_
_entity.id
_entity.type
_entity.pdbx_description
1 polymer ?
#
loop_
_entity_poly.entity_id
_entity_poly.type
_entity_poly.pdbx_seq_one_letter_code
_entity_poly.pdbx_strand_id
1 'polypeptide(L)'
;MHYTTDAESIPEPFRDTAEDIGSPTPGPIVPVVPPAPPGAVIPYNGGPLMVDAVINGVTLRLLVDTGAERTLITHAALARAGIDISNGTPVQIRGVTGDAAATVVSIPRLDLAGARLGPLPVIVHTLANQSIDGLLGRDVLDGFTVTVDAAARRATLVPR
;
A
#
# COMPACT_ATOMS: atom_id res chain seq x y z
N MET A 1 -47.01 -14.62 -12.59
CA MET A 1 -46.90 -14.30 -11.18
C MET A 1 -47.16 -12.84 -11.00
N HIS A 2 -48.25 -12.44 -10.35
CA HIS A 2 -48.57 -11.06 -10.07
C HIS A 2 -48.10 -10.72 -8.66
N TYR A 3 -47.30 -9.70 -8.51
CA TYR A 3 -46.95 -9.13 -7.23
C TYR A 3 -47.76 -7.86 -6.99
N THR A 4 -48.46 -7.77 -5.88
CA THR A 4 -49.17 -6.59 -5.44
C THR A 4 -48.90 -6.36 -3.96
N THR A 5 -48.77 -5.10 -3.58
CA THR A 5 -48.56 -4.70 -2.18
C THR A 5 -49.91 -4.48 -1.44
N ASP A 6 -51.02 -4.65 -2.12
CA ASP A 6 -52.34 -4.47 -1.54
C ASP A 6 -53.21 -5.72 -1.75
N ALA A 7 -53.63 -6.33 -0.63
CA ALA A 7 -54.44 -7.54 -0.65
C ALA A 7 -55.79 -7.35 -1.34
N GLU A 8 -56.33 -6.12 -1.39
CA GLU A 8 -57.63 -5.84 -2.05
C GLU A 8 -57.50 -5.85 -3.57
N SER A 9 -56.28 -5.74 -4.13
CA SER A 9 -56.08 -5.77 -5.58
C SER A 9 -55.92 -7.21 -6.13
N ILE A 10 -55.99 -8.25 -5.28
CA ILE A 10 -55.92 -9.64 -5.72
C ILE A 10 -57.32 -10.08 -6.17
N PRO A 11 -57.45 -10.63 -7.39
CA PRO A 11 -58.75 -11.19 -7.84
C PRO A 11 -59.26 -12.30 -6.92
N GLU A 12 -60.56 -12.32 -6.66
CA GLU A 12 -61.26 -13.25 -5.76
C GLU A 12 -60.80 -14.72 -5.81
N PRO A 13 -60.60 -15.35 -6.99
CA PRO A 13 -60.22 -16.76 -7.02
C PRO A 13 -58.82 -17.07 -6.50
N PHE A 14 -57.96 -16.07 -6.22
CA PHE A 14 -56.59 -16.22 -5.79
C PHE A 14 -56.32 -15.72 -4.36
N ARG A 15 -57.34 -15.18 -3.67
CA ARG A 15 -57.17 -14.63 -2.31
C ARG A 15 -56.82 -15.70 -1.29
N ASP A 16 -57.39 -16.90 -1.40
CA ASP A 16 -57.21 -18.00 -0.47
C ASP A 16 -55.82 -18.66 -0.61
N THR A 17 -55.08 -18.38 -1.68
CA THR A 17 -53.75 -18.91 -1.95
C THR A 17 -52.66 -17.86 -1.87
N ALA A 18 -52.98 -16.60 -1.55
CA ALA A 18 -52.02 -15.52 -1.38
C ALA A 18 -51.39 -15.63 0.01
N GLU A 19 -50.14 -16.05 0.08
CA GLU A 19 -49.35 -15.94 1.31
C GLU A 19 -48.88 -14.50 1.48
N ASP A 20 -49.14 -13.92 2.65
CA ASP A 20 -48.59 -12.61 3.04
C ASP A 20 -47.10 -12.80 3.34
N ILE A 21 -46.29 -12.65 2.30
CA ILE A 21 -44.84 -12.48 2.46
C ILE A 21 -44.60 -11.07 2.98
N GLY A 22 -44.80 -10.89 4.30
CA GLY A 22 -44.65 -9.59 4.98
C GLY A 22 -43.50 -8.77 4.41
N SER A 23 -43.72 -7.47 4.27
CA SER A 23 -42.69 -6.54 3.82
C SER A 23 -41.38 -6.84 4.54
N PRO A 24 -40.27 -7.04 3.83
CA PRO A 24 -39.00 -7.29 4.49
C PRO A 24 -38.71 -6.10 5.44
N THR A 25 -38.71 -6.39 6.73
CA THR A 25 -38.28 -5.40 7.73
C THR A 25 -36.91 -4.92 7.31
N PRO A 26 -36.68 -3.60 7.07
CA PRO A 26 -35.35 -3.12 6.78
C PRO A 26 -34.44 -3.57 7.92
N GLY A 27 -33.51 -4.46 7.64
CA GLY A 27 -32.48 -4.82 8.59
C GLY A 27 -31.71 -3.55 9.01
N PRO A 28 -31.03 -3.56 10.16
CA PRO A 28 -30.27 -2.40 10.61
C PRO A 28 -29.33 -1.98 9.47
N ILE A 29 -29.47 -0.74 9.03
CA ILE A 29 -28.58 -0.12 8.05
C ILE A 29 -27.22 -0.05 8.74
N VAL A 30 -26.37 -1.02 8.49
CA VAL A 30 -24.96 -0.93 8.88
C VAL A 30 -24.38 0.21 8.04
N PRO A 31 -23.89 1.30 8.65
CA PRO A 31 -23.27 2.36 7.89
C PRO A 31 -22.12 1.75 7.11
N VAL A 32 -22.22 1.78 5.77
CA VAL A 32 -21.09 1.44 4.90
C VAL A 32 -20.09 2.57 5.09
N VAL A 33 -19.13 2.35 5.97
CA VAL A 33 -17.98 3.24 6.10
C VAL A 33 -17.22 3.13 4.78
N PRO A 34 -17.10 4.20 3.99
CA PRO A 34 -16.31 4.15 2.78
C PRO A 34 -14.89 3.70 3.15
N PRO A 35 -14.24 2.87 2.32
CA PRO A 35 -12.86 2.48 2.58
C PRO A 35 -12.03 3.74 2.76
N ALA A 36 -11.20 3.78 3.80
CA ALA A 36 -10.26 4.88 4.00
C ALA A 36 -9.49 5.12 2.71
N PRO A 37 -9.29 6.37 2.28
CA PRO A 37 -8.52 6.64 1.07
C PRO A 37 -7.14 5.99 1.19
N PRO A 38 -6.61 5.41 0.10
CA PRO A 38 -5.28 4.83 0.12
C PRO A 38 -4.28 5.91 0.56
N GLY A 39 -3.36 5.54 1.42
CA GLY A 39 -2.36 6.47 1.92
C GLY A 39 -1.79 6.03 3.27
N ALA A 40 -0.65 6.57 3.62
CA ALA A 40 -0.04 6.39 4.93
C ALA A 40 0.12 7.74 5.63
N VAL A 41 -0.21 7.77 6.91
CA VAL A 41 0.11 8.89 7.81
C VAL A 41 1.35 8.50 8.61
N ILE A 42 2.38 9.33 8.55
CA ILE A 42 3.69 9.07 9.10
C ILE A 42 3.95 10.13 10.19
N PRO A 43 4.30 9.73 11.42
CA PRO A 43 4.75 10.68 12.45
C PRO A 43 5.99 11.43 11.96
N TYR A 44 5.97 12.77 12.12
CA TYR A 44 7.09 13.64 11.74
C TYR A 44 7.48 14.54 12.90
N ASN A 45 8.74 14.50 13.28
CA ASN A 45 9.29 15.27 14.39
C ASN A 45 10.50 16.13 13.99
N GLY A 46 10.59 16.45 12.67
CA GLY A 46 11.71 17.24 12.13
C GLY A 46 12.91 16.40 11.69
N GLY A 47 12.88 15.09 11.89
CA GLY A 47 13.92 14.16 11.47
C GLY A 47 13.65 13.49 10.12
N PRO A 48 14.39 12.42 9.80
CA PRO A 48 14.19 11.63 8.60
C PRO A 48 12.77 11.06 8.53
N LEU A 49 12.16 11.11 7.36
CA LEU A 49 10.83 10.58 7.12
C LEU A 49 10.91 9.08 6.82
N MET A 50 10.36 8.27 7.70
CA MET A 50 10.39 6.81 7.60
C MET A 50 9.00 6.29 7.25
N VAL A 51 8.94 5.31 6.34
CA VAL A 51 7.70 4.64 5.93
C VAL A 51 7.86 3.13 5.99
N ASP A 52 6.78 2.45 6.36
CA ASP A 52 6.71 1.00 6.31
C ASP A 52 6.20 0.56 4.93
N ALA A 53 6.91 -0.39 4.31
CA ALA A 53 6.53 -1.05 3.08
C ALA A 53 6.57 -2.57 3.28
N VAL A 54 5.82 -3.31 2.48
CA VAL A 54 5.72 -4.77 2.63
C VAL A 54 6.18 -5.46 1.36
N ILE A 55 7.09 -6.44 1.51
CA ILE A 55 7.50 -7.38 0.47
C ILE A 55 7.26 -8.80 0.97
N ASN A 56 6.50 -9.60 0.23
CA ASN A 56 6.17 -10.99 0.59
C ASN A 56 5.66 -11.16 2.03
N GLY A 57 4.87 -10.19 2.54
CA GLY A 57 4.33 -10.20 3.90
C GLY A 57 5.31 -9.73 4.98
N VAL A 58 6.55 -9.38 4.62
CA VAL A 58 7.56 -8.86 5.56
C VAL A 58 7.57 -7.34 5.49
N THR A 59 7.37 -6.69 6.63
CA THR A 59 7.45 -5.23 6.76
C THR A 59 8.90 -4.77 6.79
N LEU A 60 9.21 -3.81 5.92
CA LEU A 60 10.50 -3.14 5.81
C LEU A 60 10.36 -1.67 6.16
N ARG A 61 11.30 -1.15 6.93
CA ARG A 61 11.36 0.26 7.30
C ARG A 61 12.25 1.03 6.35
N LEU A 62 11.67 1.86 5.49
CA LEU A 62 12.36 2.59 4.44
C LEU A 62 12.44 4.08 4.76
N LEU A 63 13.59 4.69 4.47
CA LEU A 63 13.76 6.14 4.50
C LEU A 63 13.22 6.73 3.20
N VAL A 64 12.34 7.72 3.28
CA VAL A 64 11.90 8.51 2.13
C VAL A 64 13.05 9.40 1.68
N ASP A 65 13.64 9.12 0.53
CA ASP A 65 14.81 9.81 0.00
C ASP A 65 14.54 10.36 -1.40
N THR A 66 14.17 11.63 -1.48
CA THR A 66 13.93 12.33 -2.75
C THR A 66 15.21 12.60 -3.54
N GLY A 67 16.37 12.44 -2.93
CA GLY A 67 17.69 12.55 -3.58
C GLY A 67 18.12 11.27 -4.28
N ALA A 68 17.56 10.12 -3.91
CA ALA A 68 17.84 8.86 -4.55
C ALA A 68 16.98 8.69 -5.82
N GLU A 69 17.62 8.36 -6.94
CA GLU A 69 16.90 8.08 -8.19
C GLU A 69 16.17 6.74 -8.14
N ARG A 70 16.74 5.78 -7.45
CA ARG A 70 16.22 4.41 -7.35
C ARG A 70 16.10 3.95 -5.91
N THR A 71 15.10 3.13 -5.69
CA THR A 71 14.88 2.46 -4.42
C THR A 71 16.02 1.47 -4.15
N LEU A 72 16.54 1.52 -2.94
CA LEU A 72 17.62 0.66 -2.45
C LEU A 72 17.12 -0.13 -1.26
N ILE A 73 17.37 -1.44 -1.24
CA ILE A 73 17.00 -2.32 -0.14
C ILE A 73 18.24 -3.11 0.28
N THR A 74 18.43 -3.27 1.59
CA THR A 74 19.60 -3.99 2.10
C THR A 74 19.50 -5.50 1.86
N HIS A 75 20.66 -6.17 1.78
CA HIS A 75 20.73 -7.63 1.67
C HIS A 75 19.94 -8.34 2.78
N ALA A 76 20.07 -7.86 4.02
CA ALA A 76 19.40 -8.45 5.17
C ALA A 76 17.87 -8.33 5.06
N ALA A 77 17.37 -7.19 4.57
CA ALA A 77 15.95 -6.97 4.40
C ALA A 77 15.35 -7.89 3.30
N LEU A 78 16.02 -8.00 2.15
CA LEU A 78 15.60 -8.90 1.08
C LEU A 78 15.66 -10.37 1.48
N ALA A 79 16.69 -10.78 2.22
CA ALA A 79 16.78 -12.13 2.75
C ALA A 79 15.62 -12.47 3.69
N ARG A 80 15.25 -11.55 4.59
CA ARG A 80 14.05 -11.70 5.45
C ARG A 80 12.77 -11.81 4.64
N ALA A 81 12.69 -11.09 3.52
CA ALA A 81 11.55 -11.15 2.61
C ALA A 81 11.56 -12.35 1.66
N GLY A 82 12.56 -13.24 1.76
CA GLY A 82 12.69 -14.42 0.91
C GLY A 82 13.00 -14.10 -0.56
N ILE A 83 13.63 -12.96 -0.82
CA ILE A 83 14.07 -12.57 -2.17
C ILE A 83 15.47 -13.10 -2.44
N ASP A 84 15.59 -13.92 -3.48
CA ASP A 84 16.90 -14.39 -3.96
C ASP A 84 17.61 -13.29 -4.76
N ILE A 85 18.82 -12.97 -4.37
CA ILE A 85 19.66 -11.95 -5.01
C ILE A 85 20.77 -12.54 -5.87
N SER A 86 20.90 -13.87 -5.93
CA SER A 86 22.01 -14.57 -6.63
C SER A 86 21.99 -14.30 -8.15
N ASN A 87 20.82 -14.07 -8.73
CA ASN A 87 20.62 -13.79 -10.15
C ASN A 87 20.56 -12.28 -10.46
N GLY A 88 21.00 -11.42 -9.52
CA GLY A 88 20.99 -9.99 -9.71
C GLY A 88 22.05 -9.50 -10.71
N THR A 89 21.80 -8.38 -11.34
CA THR A 89 22.72 -7.75 -12.28
C THR A 89 23.67 -6.81 -11.54
N PRO A 90 25.01 -6.99 -11.63
CA PRO A 90 25.96 -6.05 -11.03
C PRO A 90 25.86 -4.67 -11.67
N VAL A 91 25.92 -3.63 -10.84
CA VAL A 91 25.91 -2.23 -11.25
C VAL A 91 26.88 -1.40 -10.42
N GLN A 92 27.29 -0.27 -10.93
CA GLN A 92 27.98 0.77 -10.17
C GLN A 92 26.95 1.81 -9.75
N ILE A 93 26.91 2.14 -8.47
CA ILE A 93 26.11 3.24 -7.94
C ILE A 93 27.02 4.38 -7.51
N ARG A 94 26.53 5.61 -7.70
CA ARG A 94 27.21 6.82 -7.23
C ARG A 94 26.40 7.41 -6.07
N GLY A 95 27.05 7.57 -4.94
CA GLY A 95 26.50 8.20 -3.77
C GLY A 95 27.33 9.39 -3.30
N VAL A 96 26.94 9.99 -2.18
CA VAL A 96 27.64 11.14 -1.58
C VAL A 96 29.07 10.79 -1.16
N THR A 97 29.32 9.52 -0.84
CA THR A 97 30.64 9.00 -0.40
C THR A 97 31.47 8.44 -1.55
N GLY A 98 31.01 8.52 -2.80
CA GLY A 98 31.70 8.02 -3.98
C GLY A 98 30.98 6.88 -4.68
N ASP A 99 31.69 6.19 -5.56
CA ASP A 99 31.17 5.07 -6.33
C ASP A 99 31.28 3.77 -5.53
N ALA A 100 30.26 2.94 -5.61
CA ALA A 100 30.21 1.62 -4.96
C ALA A 100 29.61 0.56 -5.88
N ALA A 101 30.07 -0.67 -5.73
CA ALA A 101 29.46 -1.81 -6.40
C ALA A 101 28.15 -2.21 -5.70
N ALA A 102 27.13 -2.47 -6.47
CA ALA A 102 25.83 -2.91 -6.01
C ALA A 102 25.24 -3.95 -6.98
N THR A 103 24.07 -4.47 -6.66
CA THR A 103 23.36 -5.43 -7.51
C THR A 103 21.93 -4.93 -7.71
N VAL A 104 21.39 -5.08 -8.91
CA VAL A 104 19.96 -4.85 -9.18
C VAL A 104 19.24 -6.18 -9.22
N VAL A 105 18.17 -6.30 -8.45
CA VAL A 105 17.24 -7.43 -8.50
C VAL A 105 15.82 -6.94 -8.73
N SER A 106 15.00 -7.76 -9.37
CA SER A 106 13.57 -7.46 -9.51
C SER A 106 12.81 -8.09 -8.35
N ILE A 107 12.10 -7.26 -7.58
CA ILE A 107 11.15 -7.75 -6.58
C ILE A 107 9.77 -7.91 -7.22
N PRO A 108 9.01 -8.96 -6.87
CA PRO A 108 7.72 -9.21 -7.51
C PRO A 108 6.70 -8.14 -7.17
N ARG A 109 6.72 -7.63 -5.94
CA ARG A 109 5.75 -6.65 -5.43
C ARG A 109 6.28 -5.89 -4.23
N LEU A 110 5.93 -4.60 -4.18
CA LEU A 110 6.08 -3.72 -3.02
C LEU A 110 4.70 -3.15 -2.67
N ASP A 111 4.19 -3.45 -1.50
CA ASP A 111 2.97 -2.83 -0.98
C ASP A 111 3.36 -1.62 -0.13
N LEU A 112 2.88 -0.43 -0.49
CA LEU A 112 3.24 0.85 0.12
C LEU A 112 2.03 1.78 0.16
N ALA A 113 1.66 2.27 1.36
CA ALA A 113 0.62 3.25 1.55
C ALA A 113 -0.71 2.90 0.84
N GLY A 114 -1.09 1.63 0.81
CA GLY A 114 -2.28 1.12 0.13
C GLY A 114 -2.12 0.87 -1.37
N ALA A 115 -1.00 1.25 -1.98
CA ALA A 115 -0.68 0.93 -3.36
C ALA A 115 0.11 -0.38 -3.47
N ARG A 116 -0.06 -1.08 -4.58
CA ARG A 116 0.71 -2.28 -4.97
C ARG A 116 1.54 -1.95 -6.19
N LEU A 117 2.85 -2.05 -6.04
CA LEU A 117 3.82 -1.71 -7.07
C LEU A 117 4.62 -2.95 -7.46
N GLY A 118 4.94 -3.09 -8.71
CA GLY A 118 5.79 -4.17 -9.18
C GLY A 118 5.30 -4.87 -10.45
N PRO A 119 6.15 -5.71 -11.04
CA PRO A 119 7.54 -5.98 -10.62
C PRO A 119 8.41 -4.72 -10.63
N LEU A 120 9.30 -4.59 -9.65
CA LEU A 120 10.10 -3.38 -9.43
C LEU A 120 11.59 -3.75 -9.34
N PRO A 121 12.47 -3.17 -10.18
CA PRO A 121 13.91 -3.32 -10.02
C PRO A 121 14.40 -2.45 -8.85
N VAL A 122 15.06 -3.06 -7.88
CA VAL A 122 15.64 -2.38 -6.72
C VAL A 122 17.14 -2.59 -6.67
N ILE A 123 17.86 -1.60 -6.12
CA ILE A 123 19.28 -1.70 -5.85
C ILE A 123 19.48 -2.45 -4.53
N VAL A 124 20.38 -3.42 -4.53
CA VAL A 124 20.79 -4.14 -3.33
C VAL A 124 22.15 -3.65 -2.91
N HIS A 125 22.23 -3.05 -1.74
CA HIS A 125 23.48 -2.55 -1.19
C HIS A 125 23.39 -2.46 0.34
N THR A 126 24.54 -2.43 1.01
CA THR A 126 24.63 -2.25 2.45
C THR A 126 24.56 -0.76 2.82
N LEU A 127 23.77 -0.42 3.82
CA LEU A 127 23.70 0.91 4.38
C LEU A 127 24.52 1.01 5.68
N ALA A 128 25.14 2.15 5.92
CA ALA A 128 25.86 2.39 7.17
C ALA A 128 24.91 2.40 8.38
N ASN A 129 23.70 2.89 8.20
CA ASN A 129 22.67 2.85 9.22
C ASN A 129 21.89 1.52 9.16
N GLN A 130 22.20 0.61 10.09
CA GLN A 130 21.59 -0.72 10.18
C GLN A 130 20.16 -0.71 10.77
N SER A 131 19.66 0.43 11.22
CA SER A 131 18.30 0.55 11.77
C SER A 131 17.24 0.77 10.70
N ILE A 132 17.62 0.92 9.42
CA ILE A 132 16.74 1.04 8.27
C ILE A 132 16.99 -0.10 7.29
N ASP A 133 15.92 -0.52 6.62
CA ASP A 133 15.97 -1.61 5.67
C ASP A 133 16.28 -1.16 4.24
N GLY A 134 16.18 0.14 3.98
CA GLY A 134 16.46 0.70 2.65
C GLY A 134 16.09 2.17 2.51
N LEU A 135 16.24 2.65 1.28
CA LEU A 135 15.87 3.99 0.83
C LEU A 135 14.75 3.87 -0.21
N LEU A 136 13.72 4.65 -0.05
CA LEU A 136 12.64 4.76 -1.03
C LEU A 136 12.96 5.89 -2.00
N GLY A 137 13.32 5.56 -3.22
CA GLY A 137 13.77 6.49 -4.25
C GLY A 137 12.64 7.07 -5.09
N ARG A 138 13.01 7.99 -6.00
CA ARG A 138 12.05 8.67 -6.90
C ARG A 138 11.35 7.72 -7.86
N ASP A 139 11.98 6.63 -8.25
CA ASP A 139 11.37 5.57 -9.07
C ASP A 139 10.05 5.05 -8.49
N VAL A 140 9.88 5.14 -7.17
CA VAL A 140 8.63 4.82 -6.46
C VAL A 140 7.90 6.09 -6.06
N LEU A 141 8.61 7.08 -5.47
CA LEU A 141 8.02 8.30 -4.91
C LEU A 141 7.27 9.15 -5.94
N ASP A 142 7.65 9.11 -7.21
CA ASP A 142 6.97 9.84 -8.28
C ASP A 142 5.50 9.36 -8.50
N GLY A 143 5.16 8.16 -8.04
CA GLY A 143 3.79 7.66 -8.00
C GLY A 143 2.97 8.13 -6.79
N PHE A 144 3.56 8.97 -5.91
CA PHE A 144 2.91 9.43 -4.68
C PHE A 144 2.96 10.94 -4.52
N THR A 145 2.00 11.47 -3.78
CA THR A 145 2.06 12.81 -3.21
C THR A 145 2.56 12.71 -1.78
N VAL A 146 3.70 13.33 -1.50
CA VAL A 146 4.28 13.44 -0.16
C VAL A 146 3.99 14.83 0.37
N THR A 147 3.28 14.92 1.49
CA THR A 147 3.00 16.19 2.16
C THR A 147 3.57 16.15 3.57
N VAL A 148 4.31 17.18 3.95
CA VAL A 148 4.86 17.32 5.30
C VAL A 148 4.20 18.50 6.00
N ASP A 149 3.51 18.21 7.12
CA ASP A 149 2.91 19.20 8.00
C ASP A 149 3.68 19.21 9.31
N ALA A 150 4.65 20.11 9.41
CA ALA A 150 5.50 20.22 10.59
C ALA A 150 4.72 20.72 11.82
N ALA A 151 3.71 21.56 11.63
CA ALA A 151 2.87 22.06 12.73
C ALA A 151 2.01 20.93 13.32
N ALA A 152 1.45 20.08 12.49
CA ALA A 152 0.69 18.90 12.91
C ALA A 152 1.58 17.68 13.24
N ARG A 153 2.90 17.81 13.14
CA ARG A 153 3.89 16.75 13.38
C ARG A 153 3.60 15.45 12.62
N ARG A 154 3.19 15.57 11.37
CA ARG A 154 2.88 14.44 10.51
C ARG A 154 3.31 14.68 9.07
N ALA A 155 3.53 13.61 8.37
CA ALA A 155 3.59 13.59 6.92
C ALA A 155 2.56 12.61 6.37
N THR A 156 2.17 12.79 5.12
CA THR A 156 1.28 11.86 4.41
C THR A 156 1.93 11.42 3.12
N LEU A 157 1.75 10.15 2.80
CA LEU A 157 2.17 9.55 1.54
C LEU A 157 0.91 8.97 0.89
N VAL A 158 0.46 9.56 -0.21
CA VAL A 158 -0.81 9.21 -0.87
C VAL A 158 -0.53 8.84 -2.32
N PRO A 159 -0.96 7.66 -2.81
CA PRO A 159 -0.87 7.31 -4.22
C PRO A 159 -1.55 8.36 -5.10
N ARG A 160 -0.98 8.65 -6.25
CA ARG A 160 -1.55 9.56 -7.26
C ARG A 160 -2.53 8.84 -8.16
#